data_8f32fc8920b03ddebe09308f3a7e5b0e
#
_entry.id   8f32fc8920b03ddebe09308f3a7e5b0e
#
_cell.length_a   1.000
_cell.length_b   1.000
_cell.length_c   1.000
_cell.angle_alpha   90.00
_cell.angle_beta   90.00
_cell.angle_gamma   90.00
#
_symmetry.space_group_name_H-M   'P 1'
#
loop_
_entity.id
_entity.type
_entity.pdbx_description
1 polymer ?
#
loop_
_entity_poly.entity_id
_entity_poly.type
_entity_poly.pdbx_seq_one_letter_code
_entity_poly.pdbx_strand_id
1 'polypeptide(L)'
;RPRIYFEEWDEPMISGIGWVSELIEIAGGVEAFPDLATRKSAPERIVTNEDVIAARPDIIIGSWCGKKFVPGRVQERPGFGQIPAVRDGFLREIKSTIILQPGPAALTDGLAAIEAIVAEWLETRAAAGAATAAQT
;
A
#
# COMPACT_ATOMS: atom_id res chain seq x y z
N ARG A 1 -9.79 -0.75 -9.92
CA ARG A 1 -8.37 -0.58 -9.56
C ARG A 1 -8.26 -0.23 -8.07
N PRO A 2 -7.50 -1.00 -7.28
CA PRO A 2 -7.36 -0.70 -5.87
C PRO A 2 -6.52 0.56 -5.63
N ARG A 3 -6.93 1.34 -4.64
CA ARG A 3 -6.13 2.46 -4.17
C ARG A 3 -5.14 1.93 -3.15
N ILE A 4 -3.86 2.22 -3.36
CA ILE A 4 -2.75 1.67 -2.57
C ILE A 4 -2.02 2.78 -1.83
N TYR A 5 -1.93 2.63 -0.51
CA TYR A 5 -1.03 3.43 0.31
C TYR A 5 0.22 2.60 0.59
N PHE A 6 1.36 3.09 0.13
CA PHE A 6 2.66 2.47 0.38
C PHE A 6 3.36 3.24 1.49
N GLU A 7 3.79 2.55 2.54
CA GLU A 7 4.40 3.17 3.70
C GLU A 7 5.86 2.73 3.84
N GLU A 8 6.79 3.68 3.68
CA GLU A 8 8.23 3.44 3.83
C GLU A 8 8.69 3.41 5.28
N TRP A 9 7.97 4.11 6.15
CA TRP A 9 8.30 4.25 7.56
C TRP A 9 7.02 4.53 8.35
N ASP A 10 7.03 4.16 9.63
CA ASP A 10 5.82 4.20 10.46
C ASP A 10 5.73 5.38 11.43
N GLU A 11 6.86 5.90 11.90
CA GLU A 11 6.87 7.00 12.88
C GLU A 11 8.00 7.99 12.57
N PRO A 12 7.71 9.09 11.84
CA PRO A 12 6.43 9.43 11.23
C PRO A 12 6.10 8.56 10.04
N MET A 13 4.82 8.47 9.68
CA MET A 13 4.40 7.74 8.49
C MET A 13 4.90 8.46 7.24
N ILE A 14 5.62 7.74 6.38
CA ILE A 14 6.20 8.29 5.16
C ILE A 14 5.66 7.50 3.96
N SER A 15 5.05 8.20 3.02
CA SER A 15 4.52 7.60 1.79
C SER A 15 5.65 7.24 0.81
N GLY A 16 5.30 6.44 -0.22
CA GLY A 16 6.28 5.89 -1.14
C GLY A 16 6.99 6.91 -2.02
N ILE A 17 8.25 6.62 -2.32
CA ILE A 17 9.06 7.41 -3.25
C ILE A 17 8.57 7.23 -4.69
N GLY A 18 8.90 8.17 -5.58
CA GLY A 18 8.34 8.26 -6.92
C GLY A 18 8.37 6.98 -7.77
N TRP A 19 9.46 6.22 -7.76
CA TRP A 19 9.49 4.98 -8.56
C TRP A 19 8.52 3.92 -8.02
N VAL A 20 8.24 3.91 -6.72
CA VAL A 20 7.23 3.00 -6.15
C VAL A 20 5.84 3.38 -6.67
N SER A 21 5.55 4.69 -6.72
CA SER A 21 4.28 5.17 -7.27
C SER A 21 4.10 4.73 -8.72
N GLU A 22 5.14 4.83 -9.53
CA GLU A 22 5.11 4.35 -10.92
C GLU A 22 4.85 2.85 -11.00
N LEU A 23 5.50 2.06 -10.13
CA LEU A 23 5.29 0.62 -10.08
C LEU A 23 3.84 0.26 -9.70
N ILE A 24 3.26 1.00 -8.76
CA ILE A 24 1.86 0.83 -8.36
C ILE A 24 0.93 1.01 -9.56
N GLU A 25 1.15 2.07 -10.34
CA GLU A 25 0.34 2.35 -11.54
C GLU A 25 0.50 1.26 -12.60
N ILE A 26 1.73 0.81 -12.85
CA ILE A 26 2.01 -0.26 -13.82
C ILE A 26 1.34 -1.56 -13.36
N ALA A 27 1.36 -1.84 -12.06
CA ALA A 27 0.77 -3.06 -11.50
C ALA A 27 -0.76 -3.07 -11.50
N GLY A 28 -1.40 -1.97 -11.87
CA GLY A 28 -2.86 -1.86 -11.94
C GLY A 28 -3.51 -1.26 -10.71
N GLY A 29 -2.73 -0.66 -9.81
CA GLY A 29 -3.22 0.08 -8.66
C GLY A 29 -3.34 1.57 -8.92
N VAL A 30 -3.81 2.30 -7.93
CA VAL A 30 -3.87 3.76 -7.91
C VAL A 30 -3.11 4.25 -6.68
N GLU A 31 -2.13 5.12 -6.88
CA GLU A 31 -1.37 5.71 -5.78
C GLU A 31 -2.27 6.55 -4.90
N ALA A 32 -2.26 6.31 -3.58
CA ALA A 32 -3.08 7.08 -2.64
C ALA A 32 -2.65 8.55 -2.52
N PHE A 33 -1.35 8.81 -2.67
CA PHE A 33 -0.78 10.15 -2.51
C PHE A 33 0.05 10.56 -3.73
N PRO A 34 -0.58 10.75 -4.90
CA PRO A 34 0.16 11.04 -6.13
C PRO A 34 0.95 12.35 -6.08
N ASP A 35 0.46 13.34 -5.35
CA ASP A 35 1.14 14.63 -5.22
C ASP A 35 2.44 14.50 -4.41
N LEU A 36 2.46 13.63 -3.40
CA LEU A 36 3.64 13.40 -2.57
C LEU A 36 4.69 12.55 -3.29
N ALA A 37 4.28 11.70 -4.20
CA ALA A 37 5.17 10.81 -4.93
C ALA A 37 6.21 11.55 -5.77
N THR A 38 5.93 12.81 -6.15
CA THR A 38 6.86 13.65 -6.89
C THR A 38 7.95 14.25 -6.01
N ARG A 39 7.80 14.18 -4.68
CA ARG A 39 8.73 14.78 -3.73
C ARG A 39 9.85 13.80 -3.40
N LYS A 40 11.09 14.29 -3.47
CA LYS A 40 12.29 13.44 -3.37
C LYS A 40 12.69 13.11 -1.93
N SER A 41 12.50 14.04 -1.00
CA SER A 41 12.94 13.82 0.37
C SER A 41 11.85 13.19 1.23
N ALA A 42 12.26 12.31 2.15
CA ALA A 42 11.32 11.66 3.06
C ALA A 42 10.51 12.65 3.92
N PRO A 43 11.09 13.72 4.49
CA PRO A 43 10.30 14.69 5.26
C PRO A 43 9.17 15.34 4.49
N GLU A 44 9.30 15.47 3.16
CA GLU A 44 8.26 16.05 2.31
C GLU A 44 7.12 15.09 2.01
N ARG A 45 7.28 13.80 2.34
CA ARG A 45 6.28 12.74 2.10
C ARG A 45 5.63 12.22 3.38
N ILE A 46 5.77 12.97 4.48
CA ILE A 46 5.12 12.62 5.75
C ILE A 46 3.61 12.81 5.61
N VAL A 47 2.86 11.81 6.07
CA VAL A 47 1.39 11.86 6.10
C VAL A 47 0.89 11.66 7.54
N THR A 48 -0.30 12.17 7.82
CA THR A 48 -0.95 12.01 9.11
C THR A 48 -1.95 10.85 9.08
N ASN A 49 -2.42 10.43 10.24
CA ASN A 49 -3.50 9.44 10.31
C ASN A 49 -4.72 9.92 9.54
N GLU A 50 -5.08 11.18 9.67
CA GLU A 50 -6.21 11.79 8.99
C GLU A 50 -6.06 11.77 7.48
N ASP A 51 -4.84 12.02 6.98
CA ASP A 51 -4.55 11.95 5.55
C ASP A 51 -4.82 10.56 4.98
N VAL A 52 -4.35 9.53 5.68
CA VAL A 52 -4.53 8.15 5.23
C VAL A 52 -6.00 7.73 5.32
N ILE A 53 -6.69 8.11 6.40
CA ILE A 53 -8.11 7.83 6.56
C ILE A 53 -8.91 8.47 5.43
N ALA A 54 -8.62 9.74 5.11
CA ALA A 54 -9.31 10.46 4.03
C ALA A 54 -9.04 9.86 2.66
N ALA A 55 -7.83 9.33 2.44
CA ALA A 55 -7.46 8.68 1.18
C ALA A 55 -8.18 7.33 0.98
N ARG A 56 -8.64 6.69 2.06
CA ARG A 56 -9.39 5.42 2.03
C ARG A 56 -8.72 4.34 1.16
N PRO A 57 -7.48 3.96 1.44
CA PRO A 57 -6.82 2.94 0.63
C PRO A 57 -7.52 1.58 0.77
N ASP A 58 -7.53 0.84 -0.34
CA ASP A 58 -8.01 -0.54 -0.38
C ASP A 58 -6.93 -1.52 0.06
N ILE A 59 -5.68 -1.14 -0.13
CA ILE A 59 -4.51 -1.94 0.22
C ILE A 59 -3.49 -1.02 0.90
N ILE A 60 -2.89 -1.49 1.99
CA ILE A 60 -1.75 -0.83 2.61
C ILE A 60 -0.55 -1.77 2.48
N ILE A 61 0.52 -1.28 1.86
CA ILE A 61 1.77 -2.02 1.73
C ILE A 61 2.80 -1.35 2.62
N GLY A 62 3.30 -2.08 3.61
CA GLY A 62 4.38 -1.62 4.47
C GLY A 62 5.72 -2.13 3.97
N SER A 63 6.70 -1.23 3.92
CA SER A 63 8.07 -1.55 3.53
C SER A 63 9.01 -0.77 4.43
N TRP A 64 8.94 -1.08 5.72
CA TRP A 64 9.69 -0.34 6.75
C TRP A 64 11.17 -0.65 6.65
N CYS A 65 11.95 0.40 6.42
CA CYS A 65 13.39 0.30 6.24
C CYS A 65 14.06 -0.26 7.50
N GLY A 66 14.75 -1.39 7.36
CA GLY A 66 15.53 -1.97 8.47
C GLY A 66 14.71 -2.68 9.54
N LYS A 67 13.39 -2.80 9.38
CA LYS A 67 12.57 -3.52 10.34
C LYS A 67 11.37 -4.20 9.68
N LYS A 68 10.86 -5.24 10.34
CA LYS A 68 9.73 -6.00 9.85
C LYS A 68 8.44 -5.20 9.96
N PHE A 69 7.61 -5.26 8.94
CA PHE A 69 6.26 -4.70 8.95
C PHE A 69 5.37 -5.49 9.94
N VAL A 70 4.69 -4.79 10.82
CA VAL A 70 3.79 -5.39 11.81
C VAL A 70 2.38 -4.87 11.56
N PRO A 71 1.51 -5.66 10.91
CA PRO A 71 0.14 -5.23 10.59
C PRO A 71 -0.66 -4.75 11.80
N GLY A 72 -0.48 -5.38 12.96
CA GLY A 72 -1.16 -5.00 14.19
C GLY A 72 -0.92 -3.55 14.60
N ARG A 73 0.28 -3.03 14.37
CA ARG A 73 0.58 -1.63 14.68
C ARG A 73 -0.21 -0.66 13.81
N VAL A 74 -0.44 -1.03 12.56
CA VAL A 74 -1.25 -0.23 11.64
C VAL A 74 -2.72 -0.27 12.06
N GLN A 75 -3.21 -1.46 12.39
CA GLN A 75 -4.61 -1.65 12.83
C GLN A 75 -4.94 -0.86 14.09
N GLU A 76 -3.97 -0.69 14.98
CA GLU A 76 -4.16 0.01 16.27
C GLU A 76 -4.13 1.54 16.15
N ARG A 77 -3.77 2.08 15.01
CA ARG A 77 -3.75 3.53 14.82
C ARG A 77 -5.15 4.12 14.95
N PRO A 78 -5.29 5.29 15.62
CA PRO A 78 -6.61 5.91 15.80
C PRO A 78 -7.34 6.13 14.47
N GLY A 79 -8.57 5.63 14.37
CA GLY A 79 -9.42 5.80 13.19
C GLY A 79 -9.17 4.84 12.04
N PHE A 80 -8.11 4.02 12.09
CA PHE A 80 -7.74 3.14 10.98
C PHE A 80 -8.73 1.99 10.76
N GLY A 81 -9.52 1.62 11.77
CA GLY A 81 -10.55 0.60 11.61
C GLY A 81 -11.59 0.90 10.53
N GLN A 82 -11.74 2.17 10.13
CA GLN A 82 -12.65 2.60 9.08
C GLN A 82 -12.07 2.45 7.67
N ILE A 83 -10.75 2.28 7.56
CA ILE A 83 -10.07 2.19 6.27
C ILE A 83 -10.38 0.82 5.64
N PRO A 84 -10.79 0.76 4.37
CA PRO A 84 -11.10 -0.51 3.70
C PRO A 84 -9.99 -1.54 3.82
N ALA A 85 -8.73 -1.15 3.64
CA ALA A 85 -7.58 -2.04 3.76
C ALA A 85 -7.50 -2.70 5.14
N VAL A 86 -7.78 -1.95 6.20
CA VAL A 86 -7.74 -2.46 7.58
C VAL A 86 -8.95 -3.35 7.85
N ARG A 87 -10.14 -2.88 7.47
CA ARG A 87 -11.40 -3.61 7.65
C ARG A 87 -11.36 -4.97 6.95
N ASP A 88 -10.82 -5.01 5.73
CA ASP A 88 -10.82 -6.21 4.90
C ASP A 88 -9.53 -7.04 5.02
N GLY A 89 -8.58 -6.57 5.83
CA GLY A 89 -7.36 -7.33 6.11
C GLY A 89 -6.29 -7.27 5.01
N PHE A 90 -6.31 -6.25 4.15
CA PHE A 90 -5.33 -6.08 3.08
C PHE A 90 -4.12 -5.23 3.50
N LEU A 91 -3.39 -5.76 4.47
CA LEU A 91 -2.14 -5.20 4.97
C LEU A 91 -1.04 -6.17 4.58
N ARG A 92 -0.11 -5.75 3.71
CA ARG A 92 0.93 -6.61 3.14
C ARG A 92 2.30 -5.99 3.30
N GLU A 93 3.32 -6.84 3.33
CA GLU A 93 4.71 -6.39 3.39
C GLU A 93 5.42 -6.64 2.07
N ILE A 94 6.20 -5.65 1.61
CA ILE A 94 7.26 -5.86 0.61
C ILE A 94 8.54 -5.38 1.27
N LYS A 95 9.55 -6.23 1.34
CA LYS A 95 10.80 -5.87 2.02
C LYS A 95 11.48 -4.70 1.31
N SER A 96 12.01 -3.76 2.09
CA SER A 96 12.68 -2.57 1.56
C SER A 96 13.87 -2.90 0.68
N THR A 97 14.55 -4.01 0.94
CA THR A 97 15.66 -4.48 0.11
C THR A 97 15.23 -4.86 -1.31
N ILE A 98 13.94 -5.17 -1.51
CA ILE A 98 13.40 -5.52 -2.82
C ILE A 98 12.99 -4.27 -3.59
N ILE A 99 12.33 -3.32 -2.94
CA ILE A 99 11.61 -2.23 -3.64
C ILE A 99 12.16 -0.82 -3.39
N LEU A 100 12.79 -0.59 -2.25
CA LEU A 100 13.25 0.76 -1.88
C LEU A 100 14.70 1.05 -2.23
N GLN A 101 15.43 0.07 -2.77
CA GLN A 101 16.80 0.28 -3.23
C GLN A 101 16.82 0.52 -4.73
N PRO A 102 17.57 1.52 -5.22
CA PRO A 102 17.69 1.74 -6.65
C PRO A 102 18.37 0.56 -7.33
N GLY A 103 17.88 0.19 -8.52
CA GLY A 103 18.45 -0.88 -9.31
C GLY A 103 17.41 -1.77 -9.96
N PRO A 104 17.87 -2.76 -10.78
CA PRO A 104 16.96 -3.62 -11.54
C PRO A 104 15.98 -4.43 -10.69
N ALA A 105 16.37 -4.81 -9.48
CA ALA A 105 15.51 -5.62 -8.60
C ALA A 105 14.21 -4.90 -8.26
N ALA A 106 14.25 -3.58 -8.06
CA ALA A 106 13.03 -2.81 -7.79
C ALA A 106 12.06 -2.86 -8.97
N LEU A 107 12.59 -2.82 -10.20
CA LEU A 107 11.78 -2.84 -11.41
C LEU A 107 11.19 -4.22 -11.72
N THR A 108 11.87 -5.30 -11.33
CA THR A 108 11.43 -6.67 -11.61
C THR A 108 10.73 -7.29 -10.42
N ASP A 109 11.44 -7.50 -9.32
CA ASP A 109 10.92 -8.17 -8.13
C ASP A 109 9.92 -7.31 -7.38
N GLY A 110 10.15 -5.99 -7.31
CA GLY A 110 9.25 -5.04 -6.69
C GLY A 110 7.92 -4.95 -7.43
N LEU A 111 7.98 -4.85 -8.75
CA LEU A 111 6.78 -4.83 -9.58
C LEU A 111 6.00 -6.15 -9.44
N ALA A 112 6.68 -7.29 -9.53
CA ALA A 112 6.04 -8.60 -9.39
C ALA A 112 5.34 -8.75 -8.04
N ALA A 113 5.95 -8.24 -6.96
CA ALA A 113 5.35 -8.28 -5.63
C ALA A 113 4.06 -7.46 -5.56
N ILE A 114 4.06 -6.25 -6.12
CA ILE A 114 2.86 -5.41 -6.16
C ILE A 114 1.78 -6.08 -7.03
N GLU A 115 2.15 -6.59 -8.19
CA GLU A 115 1.21 -7.28 -9.09
C GLU A 115 0.54 -8.46 -8.39
N ALA A 116 1.29 -9.24 -7.62
CA ALA A 116 0.74 -10.37 -6.87
C ALA A 116 -0.28 -9.90 -5.81
N ILE A 117 0.00 -8.81 -5.12
CA ILE A 117 -0.91 -8.24 -4.12
C ILE A 117 -2.19 -7.73 -4.79
N VAL A 118 -2.07 -7.03 -5.91
CA VAL A 118 -3.22 -6.53 -6.67
C VAL A 118 -4.08 -7.69 -7.17
N ALA A 119 -3.45 -8.75 -7.68
CA ALA A 119 -4.16 -9.94 -8.15
C ALA A 119 -4.93 -10.61 -7.01
N GLU A 120 -4.33 -10.75 -5.84
CA GLU A 120 -4.98 -11.30 -4.65
C GLU A 120 -6.21 -10.46 -4.27
N TRP A 121 -6.07 -9.13 -4.27
CA TRP A 121 -7.18 -8.24 -3.96
C TRP A 121 -8.32 -8.38 -4.96
N LEU A 122 -8.02 -8.45 -6.25
CA LEU A 122 -9.02 -8.64 -7.30
C LEU A 122 -9.74 -9.97 -7.16
N GLU A 123 -9.03 -11.05 -6.83
CA GLU A 123 -9.63 -12.37 -6.58
C GLU A 123 -10.58 -12.33 -5.39
N THR A 124 -10.19 -11.67 -4.31
CA THR A 124 -11.04 -11.54 -3.12
C THR A 124 -12.31 -10.74 -3.43
N ARG A 125 -12.21 -9.69 -4.24
CA ARG A 125 -13.36 -8.89 -4.67
C ARG A 125 -14.29 -9.71 -5.58
N ALA A 126 -13.75 -10.49 -6.49
CA ALA A 126 -14.53 -11.35 -7.37
C ALA A 126 -15.27 -12.44 -6.56
N ALA A 127 -14.60 -13.05 -5.58
CA ALA A 127 -15.21 -14.03 -4.70
C ALA A 127 -16.33 -13.43 -3.86
N ALA A 128 -16.13 -12.22 -3.31
CA ALA A 128 -17.15 -11.51 -2.56
C ALA A 128 -18.36 -11.16 -3.43
N GLY A 129 -18.13 -10.72 -4.67
CA GLY A 129 -19.18 -10.45 -5.64
C GLY A 129 -19.97 -11.70 -6.00
N ALA A 130 -19.27 -12.82 -6.24
CA ALA A 130 -19.90 -14.10 -6.55
C ALA A 130 -20.75 -14.62 -5.37
N ALA A 131 -20.23 -14.51 -4.14
CA ALA A 131 -20.96 -14.91 -2.94
C ALA A 131 -22.23 -14.06 -2.76
N THR A 132 -22.14 -12.75 -2.98
CA THR A 132 -23.30 -11.85 -2.91
C THR A 132 -24.34 -12.21 -3.98
N ALA A 133 -23.90 -12.47 -5.20
CA ALA A 133 -24.80 -12.88 -6.28
C ALA A 133 -25.49 -14.21 -5.99
N ALA A 134 -24.79 -15.15 -5.37
CA ALA A 134 -25.35 -16.46 -5.00
C ALA A 134 -26.41 -16.36 -3.91
N GLN A 135 -26.42 -15.29 -3.11
CA GLN A 135 -27.39 -15.05 -2.04
C GLN A 135 -28.67 -14.37 -2.54
N THR A 136 -28.64 -13.84 -3.74
CA THR A 136 -29.80 -13.17 -4.34
C THR A 136 -30.53 -14.11 -5.29
#